data_5d7a068bd985f1f5ad52c19305de7bc4
#
_entry.id   5d7a068bd985f1f5ad52c19305de7bc4
#
_cell.length_a   1.000
_cell.length_b   1.000
_cell.length_c   1.000
_cell.angle_alpha   90.00
_cell.angle_beta   90.00
_cell.angle_gamma   90.00
#
_symmetry.space_group_name_H-M   'P 1'
#
loop_
_entity.id
_entity.type
_entity.pdbx_description
1 polymer ?
#
loop_
_entity_poly.entity_id
_entity_poly.type
_entity_poly.pdbx_seq_one_letter_code
_entity_poly.pdbx_strand_id
1 'polypeptide(L)'
;GDAVLVGTPLFVDKATEQVKVVSPVSGTITAVERGERRKLLSIRIQPDSVQVAKDFELPVNDGEAVVRLLLESGLFAYLRQRPYDVVPTPGVAPRDIFVSAFSSMPLAADFTYVAAGQEVDFKAGIAALAKVAPVHLGVNDEQLNTPLLPISAPQVTVACFRGPNPAGNVGVQINRVAPVNKG
;
A
#
# COMPACT_ATOMS: atom_id res chain seq x y z
N GLY A 1 -19.26 7.68 22.20
CA GLY A 1 -18.33 7.27 21.21
C GLY A 1 -18.78 6.06 20.43
N ASP A 2 -18.54 6.09 19.14
CA ASP A 2 -18.88 4.97 18.27
C ASP A 2 -17.82 3.88 18.38
N ALA A 3 -18.24 2.62 18.41
CA ALA A 3 -17.32 1.48 18.36
C ALA A 3 -16.84 1.26 16.92
N VAL A 4 -15.56 0.96 16.76
CA VAL A 4 -14.90 0.69 15.46
C VAL A 4 -14.06 -0.57 15.53
N LEU A 5 -13.98 -1.28 14.42
CA LEU A 5 -13.08 -2.40 14.20
C LEU A 5 -11.87 -1.95 13.38
N VAL A 6 -10.77 -2.70 13.39
CA VAL A 6 -9.69 -2.53 12.40
C VAL A 6 -10.31 -2.63 11.01
N GLY A 7 -10.09 -1.62 10.16
CA GLY A 7 -10.71 -1.55 8.82
C GLY A 7 -12.07 -0.84 8.75
N THR A 8 -12.64 -0.38 9.87
CA THR A 8 -13.86 0.44 9.84
C THR A 8 -13.56 1.82 9.25
N PRO A 9 -14.29 2.30 8.22
CA PRO A 9 -14.09 3.64 7.67
C PRO A 9 -14.30 4.74 8.71
N LEU A 10 -13.34 5.63 8.85
CA LEU A 10 -13.37 6.80 9.74
C LEU A 10 -13.76 8.07 8.98
N PHE A 11 -13.25 8.25 7.78
CA PHE A 11 -13.59 9.33 6.88
C PHE A 11 -13.24 8.97 5.44
N VAL A 12 -13.74 9.76 4.49
CA VAL A 12 -13.49 9.63 3.06
C VAL A 12 -12.84 10.91 2.53
N ASP A 13 -12.14 10.79 1.42
CA ASP A 13 -11.70 11.96 0.66
C ASP A 13 -12.92 12.65 0.04
N LYS A 14 -13.08 13.94 0.31
CA LYS A 14 -14.22 14.71 -0.19
C LYS A 14 -14.26 14.82 -1.72
N ALA A 15 -13.10 14.81 -2.36
CA ALA A 15 -13.00 14.87 -3.83
C ALA A 15 -13.24 13.50 -4.46
N THR A 16 -12.99 12.41 -3.72
CA THR A 16 -13.08 11.04 -4.18
C THR A 16 -13.63 10.16 -3.06
N GLU A 17 -14.95 10.17 -2.88
CA GLU A 17 -15.63 9.50 -1.75
C GLU A 17 -15.40 7.99 -1.66
N GLN A 18 -14.96 7.37 -2.77
CA GLN A 18 -14.59 5.96 -2.78
C GLN A 18 -13.31 5.66 -1.99
N VAL A 19 -12.42 6.66 -1.83
CA VAL A 19 -11.17 6.52 -1.09
C VAL A 19 -11.44 6.74 0.39
N LYS A 20 -11.30 5.66 1.15
CA LYS A 20 -11.58 5.61 2.59
C LYS A 20 -10.28 5.62 3.38
N VAL A 21 -10.30 6.31 4.51
CA VAL A 21 -9.29 6.16 5.57
C VAL A 21 -9.96 5.39 6.70
N VAL A 22 -9.36 4.26 7.06
CA VAL A 22 -9.95 3.29 7.99
C VAL A 22 -9.25 3.29 9.34
N SER A 23 -9.91 2.74 10.34
CA SER A 23 -9.33 2.59 11.68
C SER A 23 -8.19 1.57 11.68
N PRO A 24 -7.03 1.90 12.24
CA PRO A 24 -5.93 0.96 12.42
C PRO A 24 -6.11 0.05 13.65
N VAL A 25 -7.09 0.33 14.51
CA VAL A 25 -7.35 -0.40 15.76
C VAL A 25 -8.83 -0.64 15.93
N SER A 26 -9.23 -1.70 16.66
CA SER A 26 -10.58 -1.80 17.21
C SER A 26 -10.66 -1.08 18.54
N GLY A 27 -11.79 -0.45 18.80
CA GLY A 27 -11.98 0.34 20.02
C GLY A 27 -13.15 1.32 19.93
N THR A 28 -13.13 2.31 20.81
CA THR A 28 -14.17 3.34 20.89
C THR A 28 -13.59 4.70 20.54
N ILE A 29 -14.26 5.44 19.65
CA ILE A 29 -13.89 6.82 19.33
C ILE A 29 -14.16 7.69 20.55
N THR A 30 -13.13 8.33 21.09
CA THR A 30 -13.21 9.19 22.27
C THR A 30 -13.28 10.67 21.92
N ALA A 31 -12.69 11.07 20.79
CA ALA A 31 -12.73 12.46 20.33
C ALA A 31 -12.56 12.57 18.81
N VAL A 32 -13.22 13.56 18.21
CA VAL A 32 -13.00 14.02 16.85
C VAL A 32 -12.65 15.51 16.91
N GLU A 33 -11.37 15.81 16.75
CA GLU A 33 -10.88 17.20 16.84
C GLU A 33 -10.95 17.87 15.48
N ARG A 34 -11.53 19.07 15.45
CA ARG A 34 -11.67 19.88 14.25
C ARG A 34 -11.05 21.24 14.47
N GLY A 35 -10.29 21.72 13.51
CA GLY A 35 -9.73 23.06 13.47
C GLY A 35 -10.60 24.06 12.73
N GLU A 36 -9.98 25.16 12.33
CA GLU A 36 -10.62 26.18 11.54
C GLU A 36 -11.30 25.61 10.28
N ARG A 37 -12.45 26.19 9.90
CA ARG A 37 -13.25 25.78 8.76
C ARG A 37 -13.64 24.28 8.79
N ARG A 38 -13.78 23.72 10.01
CA ARG A 38 -14.12 22.31 10.25
C ARG A 38 -13.12 21.30 9.70
N LYS A 39 -11.87 21.70 9.44
CA LYS A 39 -10.80 20.78 9.01
C LYS A 39 -10.62 19.69 10.08
N LEU A 40 -10.68 18.42 9.67
CA LEU A 40 -10.35 17.30 10.54
C LEU A 40 -8.88 17.35 10.94
N LEU A 41 -8.58 17.42 12.23
CA LEU A 41 -7.22 17.44 12.77
C LEU A 41 -6.81 16.07 13.30
N SER A 42 -7.66 15.46 14.14
CA SER A 42 -7.39 14.14 14.69
C SER A 42 -8.67 13.39 15.02
N ILE A 43 -8.59 12.07 15.03
CA ILE A 43 -9.59 11.15 15.60
C ILE A 43 -8.86 10.33 16.66
N ARG A 44 -9.34 10.40 17.89
CA ARG A 44 -8.77 9.63 19.01
C ARG A 44 -9.62 8.40 19.25
N ILE A 45 -8.96 7.25 19.33
CA ILE A 45 -9.61 5.97 19.58
C ILE A 45 -8.95 5.37 20.83
N GLN A 46 -9.78 4.96 21.79
CA GLN A 46 -9.34 4.13 22.90
C GLN A 46 -9.36 2.69 22.41
N PRO A 47 -8.19 2.03 22.27
CA PRO A 47 -8.15 0.67 21.72
C PRO A 47 -8.70 -0.35 22.71
N ASP A 48 -9.31 -1.41 22.18
CA ASP A 48 -9.70 -2.59 22.92
C ASP A 48 -8.46 -3.41 23.31
N SER A 49 -8.56 -4.17 24.40
CA SER A 49 -7.50 -5.08 24.84
C SER A 49 -7.29 -6.25 23.86
N VAL A 50 -8.33 -6.67 23.18
CA VAL A 50 -8.29 -7.68 22.11
C VAL A 50 -8.72 -7.00 20.83
N GLN A 51 -7.84 -7.01 19.84
CA GLN A 51 -8.10 -6.36 18.55
C GLN A 51 -8.96 -7.25 17.66
N VAL A 52 -10.00 -6.68 17.09
CA VAL A 52 -10.92 -7.34 16.15
C VAL A 52 -10.88 -6.59 14.83
N ALA A 53 -10.64 -7.31 13.73
CA ALA A 53 -10.65 -6.77 12.38
C ALA A 53 -11.99 -6.99 11.69
N LYS A 54 -12.31 -6.11 10.76
CA LYS A 54 -13.41 -6.32 9.83
C LYS A 54 -12.99 -7.36 8.80
N ASP A 55 -13.84 -8.34 8.56
CA ASP A 55 -13.64 -9.31 7.48
C ASP A 55 -13.98 -8.67 6.12
N PHE A 56 -13.15 -8.97 5.14
CA PHE A 56 -13.37 -8.59 3.75
C PHE A 56 -13.53 -9.86 2.91
N GLU A 57 -14.54 -9.90 2.04
CA GLU A 57 -14.73 -11.02 1.13
C GLU A 57 -13.58 -11.10 0.12
N LEU A 58 -13.00 -12.28 0.03
CA LEU A 58 -11.82 -12.57 -0.80
C LEU A 58 -12.06 -13.67 -1.83
N PRO A 59 -12.83 -13.46 -2.89
CA PRO A 59 -12.36 -13.99 -4.15
C PRO A 59 -11.97 -12.86 -5.08
N VAL A 60 -10.70 -12.53 -5.07
CA VAL A 60 -10.11 -11.58 -6.03
C VAL A 60 -9.69 -12.35 -7.28
N ASN A 61 -10.64 -12.56 -8.18
CA ASN A 61 -10.39 -13.33 -9.40
C ASN A 61 -9.77 -12.49 -10.52
N ASP A 62 -10.01 -11.18 -10.52
CA ASP A 62 -9.57 -10.24 -11.55
C ASP A 62 -9.09 -8.90 -10.93
N GLY A 63 -8.57 -8.00 -11.78
CA GLY A 63 -8.04 -6.72 -11.36
C GLY A 63 -9.09 -5.76 -10.80
N GLU A 64 -10.34 -5.82 -11.30
CA GLU A 64 -11.42 -4.96 -10.80
C GLU A 64 -11.82 -5.36 -9.37
N ALA A 65 -11.87 -6.67 -9.09
CA ALA A 65 -12.13 -7.18 -7.74
C ALA A 65 -11.00 -6.78 -6.77
N VAL A 66 -9.72 -6.81 -7.21
CA VAL A 66 -8.59 -6.31 -6.41
C VAL A 66 -8.74 -4.82 -6.09
N VAL A 67 -9.04 -3.98 -7.09
CA VAL A 67 -9.23 -2.54 -6.89
C VAL A 67 -10.39 -2.27 -5.93
N ARG A 68 -11.51 -2.97 -6.09
CA ARG A 68 -12.66 -2.87 -5.20
C ARG A 68 -12.29 -3.24 -3.77
N LEU A 69 -11.56 -4.34 -3.57
CA LEU A 69 -11.08 -4.74 -2.25
C LEU A 69 -10.17 -3.68 -1.63
N LEU A 70 -9.23 -3.11 -2.39
CA LEU A 70 -8.35 -2.05 -1.91
C LEU A 70 -9.14 -0.80 -1.48
N LEU A 71 -10.21 -0.43 -2.22
CA LEU A 71 -11.08 0.68 -1.86
C LEU A 71 -11.91 0.37 -0.60
N GLU A 72 -12.46 -0.82 -0.48
CA GLU A 72 -13.27 -1.21 0.68
C GLU A 72 -12.45 -1.35 1.96
N SER A 73 -11.25 -1.91 1.85
CA SER A 73 -10.32 -2.07 2.99
C SER A 73 -9.57 -0.79 3.37
N GLY A 74 -9.67 0.28 2.57
CA GLY A 74 -8.93 1.52 2.78
C GLY A 74 -7.47 1.46 2.32
N LEU A 75 -7.00 0.33 1.81
CA LEU A 75 -5.62 0.17 1.34
C LEU A 75 -5.33 1.00 0.08
N PHE A 76 -6.35 1.36 -0.70
CA PHE A 76 -6.20 2.20 -1.88
C PHE A 76 -5.61 3.58 -1.54
N ALA A 77 -5.88 4.13 -0.37
CA ALA A 77 -5.33 5.41 0.09
C ALA A 77 -3.79 5.42 0.22
N TYR A 78 -3.16 4.24 0.31
CA TYR A 78 -1.69 4.11 0.38
C TYR A 78 -1.00 4.05 -0.98
N LEU A 79 -1.75 3.89 -2.06
CA LEU A 79 -1.19 3.95 -3.41
C LEU A 79 -0.78 5.39 -3.76
N ARG A 80 0.28 5.52 -4.55
CA ARG A 80 0.79 6.81 -5.01
C ARG A 80 0.95 6.83 -6.52
N GLN A 81 0.21 7.73 -7.16
CA GLN A 81 0.35 7.97 -8.60
C GLN A 81 1.55 8.88 -8.85
N ARG A 82 2.48 8.40 -9.64
CA ARG A 82 3.66 9.17 -10.05
C ARG A 82 3.38 9.85 -11.40
N PRO A 83 3.96 11.02 -11.70
CA PRO A 83 5.01 11.71 -10.92
C PRO A 83 4.48 12.64 -9.82
N TYR A 84 3.18 12.85 -9.68
CA TYR A 84 2.59 13.87 -8.82
C TYR A 84 2.53 13.51 -7.34
N ASP A 85 2.78 12.24 -6.99
CA ASP A 85 2.76 11.70 -5.63
C ASP A 85 1.41 11.88 -4.90
N VAL A 86 0.33 11.75 -5.64
CA VAL A 86 -1.04 11.84 -5.15
C VAL A 86 -1.69 10.46 -5.08
N VAL A 87 -2.78 10.33 -4.35
CA VAL A 87 -3.61 9.12 -4.39
C VAL A 87 -4.22 8.99 -5.79
N PRO A 88 -4.16 7.82 -6.44
CA PRO A 88 -4.74 7.63 -7.77
C PRO A 88 -6.24 7.87 -7.79
N THR A 89 -6.77 8.29 -8.93
CA THR A 89 -8.21 8.35 -9.15
C THR A 89 -8.75 6.93 -9.39
N PRO A 90 -9.71 6.44 -8.59
CA PRO A 90 -10.35 5.16 -8.83
C PRO A 90 -10.97 5.07 -10.23
N GLY A 91 -10.90 3.90 -10.86
CA GLY A 91 -11.40 3.66 -12.21
C GLY A 91 -10.42 4.02 -13.33
N VAL A 92 -9.28 4.62 -13.03
CA VAL A 92 -8.21 4.85 -14.00
C VAL A 92 -7.21 3.68 -13.90
N ALA A 93 -7.07 2.93 -14.99
CA ALA A 93 -6.11 1.82 -15.03
C ALA A 93 -4.66 2.34 -15.01
N PRO A 94 -3.80 1.85 -14.11
CA PRO A 94 -2.39 2.20 -14.12
C PRO A 94 -1.68 1.52 -15.30
N ARG A 95 -0.64 2.17 -15.85
CA ARG A 95 0.25 1.55 -16.84
C ARG A 95 1.07 0.43 -16.22
N ASP A 96 1.67 0.70 -15.06
CA ASP A 96 2.53 -0.18 -14.30
C ASP A 96 2.35 0.07 -12.81
N ILE A 97 2.67 -0.93 -11.98
CA ILE A 97 2.74 -0.81 -10.53
C ILE A 97 4.19 -1.04 -10.09
N PHE A 98 4.74 -0.13 -9.30
CA PHE A 98 6.08 -0.24 -8.75
C PHE A 98 6.01 -0.48 -7.25
N VAL A 99 6.71 -1.50 -6.79
CA VAL A 99 6.86 -1.83 -5.37
C VAL A 99 8.35 -1.84 -5.05
N SER A 100 8.79 -1.01 -4.11
CA SER A 100 10.18 -1.06 -3.62
C SER A 100 10.20 -1.83 -2.30
N ALA A 101 10.92 -2.96 -2.28
CA ALA A 101 11.07 -3.81 -1.09
C ALA A 101 12.34 -3.49 -0.30
N PHE A 102 13.02 -2.38 -0.56
CA PHE A 102 14.17 -1.95 0.23
C PHE A 102 14.31 -0.43 0.26
N SER A 103 15.04 0.06 1.23
CA SER A 103 15.44 1.46 1.29
C SER A 103 16.96 1.55 1.40
N SER A 104 17.56 2.48 0.67
CA SER A 104 18.98 2.80 0.76
C SER A 104 19.26 4.02 1.65
N MET A 105 18.25 4.52 2.36
CA MET A 105 18.41 5.63 3.31
C MET A 105 19.19 5.18 4.54
N PRO A 106 20.07 6.03 5.08
CA PRO A 106 20.72 5.74 6.35
C PRO A 106 19.70 5.45 7.46
N LEU A 107 19.95 4.42 8.27
CA LEU A 107 19.08 3.97 9.36
C LEU A 107 17.67 3.51 8.93
N ALA A 108 17.45 3.26 7.64
CA ALA A 108 16.21 2.63 7.20
C ALA A 108 16.09 1.20 7.76
N ALA A 109 14.86 0.80 8.08
CA ALA A 109 14.59 -0.57 8.48
C ALA A 109 14.89 -1.54 7.32
N ASP A 110 15.48 -2.69 7.64
CA ASP A 110 15.62 -3.78 6.70
C ASP A 110 14.23 -4.40 6.44
N PHE A 111 13.79 -4.32 5.19
CA PHE A 111 12.49 -4.84 4.81
C PHE A 111 12.38 -6.37 4.99
N THR A 112 13.47 -7.11 4.80
CA THR A 112 13.48 -8.56 5.03
C THR A 112 13.19 -8.89 6.50
N TYR A 113 13.76 -8.11 7.41
CA TYR A 113 13.47 -8.24 8.83
C TYR A 113 12.02 -7.86 9.17
N VAL A 114 11.52 -6.77 8.61
CA VAL A 114 10.14 -6.30 8.85
C VAL A 114 9.10 -7.29 8.32
N ALA A 115 9.37 -7.93 7.17
CA ALA A 115 8.47 -8.88 6.54
C ALA A 115 8.66 -10.33 7.01
N ALA A 116 9.58 -10.57 7.95
CA ALA A 116 9.85 -11.91 8.46
C ALA A 116 8.59 -12.56 9.06
N GLY A 117 8.26 -13.77 8.59
CA GLY A 117 7.04 -14.50 8.98
C GLY A 117 5.77 -14.07 8.21
N GLN A 118 5.86 -13.07 7.33
CA GLN A 118 4.74 -12.59 6.49
C GLN A 118 5.04 -12.74 4.98
N GLU A 119 6.01 -13.57 4.62
CA GLU A 119 6.46 -13.72 3.23
C GLU A 119 5.36 -14.27 2.32
N VAL A 120 4.49 -15.14 2.85
CA VAL A 120 3.33 -15.69 2.12
C VAL A 120 2.35 -14.59 1.78
N ASP A 121 2.01 -13.74 2.75
CA ASP A 121 1.09 -12.63 2.57
C ASP A 121 1.66 -11.56 1.63
N PHE A 122 2.97 -11.26 1.75
CA PHE A 122 3.67 -10.39 0.83
C PHE A 122 3.56 -10.87 -0.63
N LYS A 123 3.86 -12.15 -0.87
CA LYS A 123 3.77 -12.75 -2.20
C LYS A 123 2.33 -12.74 -2.74
N ALA A 124 1.36 -13.05 -1.89
CA ALA A 124 -0.06 -12.99 -2.24
C ALA A 124 -0.49 -11.56 -2.62
N GLY A 125 -0.04 -10.56 -1.87
CA GLY A 125 -0.29 -9.15 -2.17
C GLY A 125 0.29 -8.71 -3.51
N ILE A 126 1.54 -9.06 -3.80
CA ILE A 126 2.19 -8.78 -5.10
C ILE A 126 1.44 -9.49 -6.24
N ALA A 127 1.05 -10.75 -6.06
CA ALA A 127 0.29 -11.50 -7.06
C ALA A 127 -1.12 -10.92 -7.28
N ALA A 128 -1.76 -10.37 -6.24
CA ALA A 128 -3.02 -9.67 -6.37
C ALA A 128 -2.85 -8.36 -7.19
N LEU A 129 -1.85 -7.55 -6.89
CA LEU A 129 -1.54 -6.33 -7.65
C LEU A 129 -1.24 -6.63 -9.12
N ALA A 130 -0.59 -7.75 -9.42
CA ALA A 130 -0.29 -8.18 -10.78
C ALA A 130 -1.54 -8.50 -11.64
N LYS A 131 -2.71 -8.65 -11.02
CA LYS A 131 -4.00 -8.75 -11.75
C LYS A 131 -4.51 -7.40 -12.21
N VAL A 132 -4.05 -6.31 -11.59
CA VAL A 132 -4.45 -4.95 -11.95
C VAL A 132 -3.60 -4.41 -13.10
N ALA A 133 -2.27 -4.56 -13.01
CA ALA A 133 -1.31 -4.11 -14.02
C ALA A 133 0.05 -4.82 -13.84
N PRO A 134 0.97 -4.76 -14.82
CA PRO A 134 2.33 -5.24 -14.66
C PRO A 134 2.99 -4.68 -13.41
N VAL A 135 3.59 -5.55 -12.58
CA VAL A 135 4.25 -5.18 -11.33
C VAL A 135 5.77 -5.27 -11.49
N HIS A 136 6.46 -4.19 -11.15
CA HIS A 136 7.92 -4.12 -11.03
C HIS A 136 8.30 -4.10 -9.56
N LEU A 137 8.84 -5.21 -9.06
CA LEU A 137 9.32 -5.34 -7.70
C LEU A 137 10.80 -5.00 -7.64
N GLY A 138 11.13 -3.88 -7.01
CA GLY A 138 12.50 -3.44 -6.75
C GLY A 138 13.05 -4.08 -5.48
N VAL A 139 14.16 -4.80 -5.60
CA VAL A 139 14.88 -5.45 -4.51
C VAL A 139 16.36 -5.08 -4.54
N ASN A 140 17.08 -5.29 -3.44
CA ASN A 140 18.52 -5.27 -3.44
C ASN A 140 19.10 -6.69 -3.64
N ASP A 141 20.42 -6.81 -3.79
CA ASP A 141 21.08 -8.09 -4.04
C ASP A 141 21.03 -9.05 -2.83
N GLU A 142 20.98 -8.53 -1.61
CA GLU A 142 20.85 -9.34 -0.39
C GLU A 142 19.49 -10.06 -0.34
N GLN A 143 18.46 -9.45 -0.91
CA GLN A 143 17.09 -9.99 -0.92
C GLN A 143 16.86 -11.07 -1.98
N LEU A 144 17.73 -11.22 -2.98
CA LEU A 144 17.55 -12.20 -4.06
C LEU A 144 17.45 -13.66 -3.57
N ASN A 145 18.09 -13.96 -2.44
CA ASN A 145 18.12 -15.31 -1.86
C ASN A 145 17.29 -15.41 -0.56
N THR A 146 16.38 -14.50 -0.32
CA THR A 146 15.51 -14.50 0.87
C THR A 146 14.18 -15.20 0.58
N PRO A 147 13.42 -15.59 1.62
CA PRO A 147 12.08 -16.15 1.46
C PRO A 147 11.05 -15.19 0.81
N LEU A 148 11.36 -13.91 0.64
CA LEU A 148 10.53 -12.97 -0.11
C LEU A 148 10.42 -13.33 -1.58
N LEU A 149 11.38 -14.09 -2.12
CA LEU A 149 11.44 -14.54 -3.50
C LEU A 149 11.51 -16.07 -3.57
N PRO A 150 11.21 -16.68 -4.74
CA PRO A 150 10.61 -16.08 -5.92
C PRO A 150 9.11 -15.77 -5.74
N ILE A 151 8.59 -14.91 -6.61
CA ILE A 151 7.14 -14.65 -6.73
C ILE A 151 6.66 -15.29 -8.02
N SER A 152 5.85 -16.34 -7.89
CA SER A 152 5.28 -17.06 -9.03
C SER A 152 3.95 -16.44 -9.44
N ALA A 153 4.01 -15.29 -10.13
CA ALA A 153 2.83 -14.66 -10.69
C ALA A 153 3.15 -14.11 -12.09
N PRO A 154 2.27 -14.30 -13.07
CA PRO A 154 2.41 -13.64 -14.36
C PRO A 154 2.44 -12.12 -14.15
N GLN A 155 3.10 -11.40 -15.04
CA GLN A 155 3.22 -9.93 -15.02
C GLN A 155 4.01 -9.37 -13.80
N VAL A 156 4.74 -10.17 -13.04
CA VAL A 156 5.68 -9.69 -12.01
C VAL A 156 7.10 -9.77 -12.54
N THR A 157 7.78 -8.63 -12.56
CA THR A 157 9.20 -8.52 -12.91
C THR A 157 9.98 -8.09 -11.67
N VAL A 158 10.97 -8.86 -11.28
CA VAL A 158 11.88 -8.51 -10.19
C VAL A 158 13.09 -7.77 -10.77
N ALA A 159 13.34 -6.56 -10.30
CA ALA A 159 14.46 -5.73 -10.68
C ALA A 159 15.40 -5.53 -9.48
N CYS A 160 16.67 -5.96 -9.64
CA CYS A 160 17.67 -5.78 -8.61
C CYS A 160 18.38 -4.43 -8.77
N PHE A 161 18.41 -3.65 -7.70
CA PHE A 161 19.07 -2.35 -7.65
C PHE A 161 20.23 -2.38 -6.65
N ARG A 162 21.33 -1.76 -7.03
CA ARG A 162 22.55 -1.64 -6.20
C ARG A 162 23.00 -0.20 -6.15
N GLY A 163 23.59 0.18 -5.04
CA GLY A 163 24.21 1.49 -4.88
C GLY A 163 23.77 2.23 -3.62
N PRO A 164 24.40 3.37 -3.36
CA PRO A 164 24.04 4.21 -2.23
C PRO A 164 22.65 4.84 -2.42
N ASN A 165 22.18 5.55 -1.41
CA ASN A 165 21.00 6.40 -1.55
C ASN A 165 21.20 7.36 -2.76
N PRO A 166 20.20 7.45 -3.68
CA PRO A 166 18.80 7.04 -3.56
C PRO A 166 18.40 5.74 -4.32
N ALA A 167 19.26 4.72 -4.43
CA ALA A 167 18.95 3.50 -5.19
C ALA A 167 17.65 2.81 -4.74
N GLY A 168 17.30 2.86 -3.44
CA GLY A 168 16.06 2.35 -2.88
C GLY A 168 14.84 3.26 -3.09
N ASN A 169 14.99 4.44 -3.69
CA ASN A 169 13.86 5.31 -3.96
C ASN A 169 13.07 4.83 -5.18
N VAL A 170 11.77 4.61 -4.99
CA VAL A 170 10.89 4.11 -6.05
C VAL A 170 10.88 5.02 -7.29
N GLY A 171 11.02 6.32 -7.14
CA GLY A 171 11.10 7.26 -8.27
C GLY A 171 12.36 7.03 -9.13
N VAL A 172 13.48 6.66 -8.52
CA VAL A 172 14.72 6.28 -9.23
C VAL A 172 14.52 4.94 -9.94
N GLN A 173 13.86 3.99 -9.30
CA GLN A 173 13.53 2.69 -9.87
C GLN A 173 12.62 2.83 -11.10
N ILE A 174 11.55 3.63 -10.98
CA ILE A 174 10.65 3.97 -12.11
C ILE A 174 11.45 4.54 -13.28
N ASN A 175 12.31 5.52 -13.02
CA ASN A 175 13.08 6.17 -14.09
C ASN A 175 14.04 5.22 -14.82
N ARG A 176 14.47 4.15 -14.15
CA ARG A 176 15.38 3.15 -14.77
C ARG A 176 14.65 2.03 -15.51
N VAL A 177 13.48 1.62 -15.02
CA VAL A 177 12.73 0.45 -15.53
C VAL A 177 11.72 0.86 -16.59
N ALA A 178 10.87 1.83 -16.28
CA ALA A 178 9.84 2.33 -17.17
C ALA A 178 9.60 3.82 -16.90
N PRO A 179 10.45 4.70 -17.44
CA PRO A 179 10.41 6.12 -17.15
C PRO A 179 9.07 6.76 -17.52
N VAL A 180 8.64 7.71 -16.71
CA VAL A 180 7.49 8.57 -16.97
C VAL A 180 8.00 9.80 -17.71
N ASN A 181 7.74 9.87 -18.99
CA ASN A 181 8.09 11.00 -19.83
C ASN A 181 6.91 11.98 -19.91
N LYS A 182 7.24 13.26 -20.06
CA LYS A 182 6.27 14.28 -20.43
C LYS A 182 5.92 14.10 -21.91
N GLY A 183 4.71 13.72 -22.20
CA GLY A 183 4.26 13.52 -23.56
C GLY A 183 2.77 13.63 -23.66
#